data_0e76b11023612bad657a4483acec514c
#
_entry.id   0e76b11023612bad657a4483acec514c
#
_cell.length_a   1.000
_cell.length_b   1.000
_cell.length_c   1.000
_cell.angle_alpha   90.00
_cell.angle_beta   90.00
_cell.angle_gamma   90.00
#
_symmetry.space_group_name_H-M   'P 1'
#
loop_
_entity.id
_entity.type
_entity.pdbx_description
1 polymer ?
#
loop_
_entity_poly.entity_id
_entity_poly.type
_entity_poly.pdbx_seq_one_letter_code
_entity_poly.pdbx_strand_id
1 'polypeptide(L)' 'VNKKDWYAQLLYFAKQKGYKEGWASHTFRKKFGHFPHSKRVFPKPITKEVEGYIKHLYIKNAKGGNYAGYE' A
#
# COMPACT_ATOMS: atom_id res chain seq x y z
N VAL A 1 4.09 -13.41 -7.89
CA VAL A 1 3.36 -12.43 -7.11
C VAL A 1 2.22 -11.84 -7.92
N ASN A 2 1.04 -11.84 -7.37
CA ASN A 2 -0.13 -11.31 -8.06
C ASN A 2 -0.28 -9.82 -7.73
N LYS A 3 0.00 -8.98 -8.72
CA LYS A 3 -0.04 -7.54 -8.50
C LYS A 3 -1.44 -7.04 -8.12
N LYS A 4 -2.45 -7.62 -8.75
CA LYS A 4 -3.82 -7.24 -8.46
C LYS A 4 -4.17 -7.56 -7.01
N ASP A 5 -3.71 -8.69 -6.53
CA ASP A 5 -3.93 -9.11 -5.16
C ASP A 5 -3.26 -8.15 -4.19
N TRP A 6 -2.04 -7.76 -4.49
CA TRP A 6 -1.32 -6.80 -3.67
C TRP A 6 -2.07 -5.48 -3.58
N TYR A 7 -2.56 -5.01 -4.71
CA TYR A 7 -3.31 -3.75 -4.71
C TYR A 7 -4.58 -3.88 -3.88
N ALA A 8 -5.26 -5.02 -3.98
CA ALA A 8 -6.46 -5.25 -3.18
C ALA A 8 -6.15 -5.20 -1.70
N GLN A 9 -5.03 -5.78 -1.30
CA GLN A 9 -4.64 -5.78 0.11
C GLN A 9 -4.23 -4.39 0.57
N LEU A 10 -3.57 -3.63 -0.29
CA LEU A 10 -3.21 -2.26 0.05
C LEU A 10 -4.45 -1.39 0.21
N LEU A 11 -5.45 -1.60 -0.62
CA LEU A 11 -6.71 -0.89 -0.48
C LEU A 11 -7.40 -1.22 0.83
N TYR A 12 -7.37 -2.48 1.21
CA TYR A 12 -7.95 -2.91 2.47
C TYR A 12 -7.26 -2.21 3.64
N PHE A 13 -5.94 -2.18 3.61
CA PHE A 13 -5.19 -1.54 4.67
C PHE A 13 -5.49 -0.05 4.76
N ALA A 14 -5.58 0.60 3.61
CA ALA A 14 -5.87 2.02 3.56
C ALA A 14 -7.24 2.32 4.19
N LYS A 15 -8.21 1.49 3.89
CA LYS A 15 -9.54 1.67 4.46
C LYS A 15 -9.55 1.48 5.96
N GLN A 16 -8.82 0.50 6.44
CA GLN A 16 -8.76 0.24 7.88
C GLN A 16 -8.11 1.38 8.63
N LYS A 17 -7.11 2.00 8.03
CA LYS A 17 -6.38 3.07 8.68
C LYS A 17 -6.97 4.44 8.40
N GLY A 18 -7.97 4.52 7.52
CA GLY A 18 -8.54 5.80 7.16
C GLY A 18 -7.69 6.61 6.21
N TYR A 19 -6.79 5.96 5.52
CA TYR A 19 -5.97 6.63 4.51
C TYR A 19 -6.76 6.86 3.24
N LYS A 20 -6.32 7.81 2.44
CA LYS A 20 -6.96 8.05 1.16
C LYS A 20 -6.62 6.95 0.18
N GLU A 21 -7.48 6.78 -0.81
CA GLU A 21 -7.28 5.76 -1.84
C GLU A 21 -5.94 5.92 -2.54
N GLY A 22 -5.51 7.14 -2.73
CA GLY A 22 -4.24 7.40 -3.39
C GLY A 22 -3.06 6.76 -2.67
N TRP A 23 -3.18 6.56 -1.36
CA TRP A 23 -2.11 5.91 -0.62
C TRP A 23 -1.83 4.51 -1.19
N ALA A 24 -2.89 3.77 -1.48
CA ALA A 24 -2.71 2.41 -2.00
C ALA A 24 -2.04 2.43 -3.37
N SER A 25 -2.44 3.34 -4.24
CA SER A 25 -1.83 3.44 -5.56
C SER A 25 -0.36 3.81 -5.48
N HIS A 26 -0.03 4.77 -4.64
CA HIS A 26 1.36 5.19 -4.49
C HIS A 26 2.22 4.09 -3.86
N THR A 27 1.69 3.38 -2.90
CA THR A 27 2.41 2.28 -2.29
C THR A 27 2.65 1.16 -3.29
N PHE A 28 1.64 0.88 -4.11
CA PHE A 28 1.78 -0.11 -5.18
C PHE A 28 2.89 0.30 -6.13
N ARG A 29 2.92 1.58 -6.51
CA ARG A 29 3.94 2.07 -7.41
C ARG A 29 5.34 1.92 -6.82
N LYS A 30 5.49 2.15 -5.54
CA LYS A 30 6.79 1.98 -4.89
C LYS A 30 7.28 0.55 -4.99
N LYS A 31 6.36 -0.40 -4.91
CA LYS A 31 6.71 -1.81 -4.96
C LYS A 31 6.99 -2.28 -6.37
N PHE A 32 6.15 -1.90 -7.32
CA PHE A 32 6.17 -2.48 -8.66
C PHE A 32 6.70 -1.54 -9.73
N GLY A 33 6.89 -0.28 -9.42
CA GLY A 33 7.46 0.67 -10.36
C GLY A 33 6.47 1.35 -11.27
N HIS A 34 5.19 1.04 -11.15
CA HIS A 34 4.16 1.69 -11.96
C HIS A 34 2.85 1.66 -11.20
N PHE A 35 1.93 2.50 -11.62
CA PHE A 35 0.61 2.52 -10.99
C PHE A 35 -0.19 1.28 -11.37
N PRO A 36 -1.13 0.87 -10.52
CA PRO A 36 -1.95 -0.30 -10.83
C PRO A 36 -2.81 -0.05 -12.05
N HIS A 37 -2.94 -1.07 -12.86
CA HIS A 37 -3.77 -1.00 -14.06
C HIS A 37 -5.22 -1.34 -13.80
N SER A 38 -5.47 -2.11 -12.77
CA SER A 38 -6.82 -2.55 -12.44
C SER A 38 -7.61 -1.41 -11.83
N LYS A 39 -8.77 -1.14 -12.40
CA LYS A 39 -9.62 -0.06 -11.89
C LYS A 39 -10.63 -0.55 -10.89
N ARG A 40 -11.02 -1.80 -10.98
CA ARG A 40 -11.99 -2.37 -10.06
C ARG A 40 -11.37 -3.51 -9.29
N VAL A 41 -10.91 -3.19 -8.13
CA VAL A 41 -10.30 -4.19 -7.25
C VAL A 41 -10.98 -4.07 -5.91
N PHE A 42 -11.52 -5.16 -5.45
CA PHE A 42 -12.17 -5.18 -4.15
C PHE A 42 -11.14 -5.44 -3.07
N PRO A 43 -11.22 -4.69 -1.97
CA PRO A 43 -10.26 -4.89 -0.88
C PRO A 43 -10.29 -6.33 -0.36
N LYS A 44 -9.12 -6.83 -0.02
CA LYS A 44 -8.96 -8.15 0.56
C LYS A 44 -8.14 -8.05 1.84
N PRO A 45 -8.38 -8.91 2.82
CA PRO A 45 -7.56 -8.90 4.04
C PRO A 45 -6.08 -9.07 3.70
N ILE A 46 -5.24 -8.34 4.42
CA ILE A 46 -3.81 -8.38 4.12
C ILE A 46 -3.20 -9.68 4.61
N THR A 47 -2.19 -10.14 3.88
CA THR A 47 -1.40 -11.29 4.27
C THR A 47 -0.16 -10.82 5.01
N LYS A 48 0.56 -11.75 5.59
CA LYS A 48 1.79 -11.42 6.30
C LYS A 48 2.83 -10.81 5.37
N GLU A 49 2.81 -11.23 4.12
CA GLU A 49 3.76 -10.70 3.14
C GLU A 49 3.53 -9.21 2.91
N VAL A 50 2.29 -8.83 2.69
CA VAL A 50 1.96 -7.43 2.46
C VAL A 50 2.16 -6.63 3.74
N GLU A 51 1.76 -7.21 4.86
CA GLU A 51 1.95 -6.54 6.14
C GLU A 51 3.42 -6.25 6.42
N GLY A 52 4.27 -7.22 6.13
CA GLY A 52 5.71 -7.02 6.30
C GLY A 52 6.25 -5.91 5.43
N TYR A 53 5.77 -5.84 4.20
CA TYR A 53 6.20 -4.78 3.31
C TYR A 53 5.78 -3.41 3.83
N ILE A 54 4.55 -3.30 4.32
CA ILE A 54 4.06 -2.03 4.84
C ILE A 54 4.86 -1.61 6.07
N LYS A 55 5.15 -2.54 6.95
CA LYS A 55 5.96 -2.24 8.12
C LYS A 55 7.35 -1.76 7.71
N HIS A 56 7.91 -2.38 6.70
CA HIS A 56 9.22 -1.97 6.22
C HIS A 56 9.19 -0.53 5.71
N LEU A 57 8.13 -0.16 5.02
CA LEU A 57 7.98 1.21 4.55
C LEU A 57 7.91 2.19 5.70
N TYR A 58 7.18 1.84 6.75
CA TYR A 58 7.06 2.71 7.91
C TYR A 58 8.39 2.93 8.59
N ILE A 59 9.15 1.87 8.78
CA ILE A 59 10.44 1.97 9.41
C ILE A 59 11.37 2.84 8.57
N LYS A 60 11.36 2.63 7.26
CA LYS A 60 12.19 3.39 6.37
C LYS A 60 11.82 4.87 6.41
N ASN A 61 10.54 5.16 6.38
CA ASN A 61 10.08 6.53 6.42
C ASN A 61 10.39 7.20 7.74
N ALA A 62 10.24 6.47 8.81
CA ALA A 62 10.54 7.02 10.12
C ALA A 62 12.00 7.43 10.22
N LYS A 63 12.88 6.63 9.67
CA LYS A 63 14.29 6.97 9.66
C LYS A 63 14.56 8.18 8.78
N GLY A 64 13.81 8.30 7.71
CA GLY A 64 13.93 9.46 6.83
C GLY A 64 13.39 10.72 7.45
N GLY A 65 12.64 10.61 8.49
CA GLY A 65 12.15 11.76 9.20
C GLY A 65 11.07 12.54 8.50
N ASN A 66 10.59 12.04 7.40
CA ASN A 66 9.57 12.75 6.67
C ASN A 66 8.58 11.77 6.10
N TYR A 67 7.41 11.79 6.67
CA TYR A 67 6.45 10.80 6.36
C TYR A 67 5.05 11.39 6.19
N ALA A 68 4.95 12.67 6.46
CA ALA A 68 3.66 13.31 6.50
C ALA A 68 3.00 13.42 5.13
N GLY A 69 3.72 13.15 4.10
CA GLY A 69 3.17 13.31 2.76
C GLY A 69 1.99 12.41 2.44
N TYR A 70 1.70 11.47 3.28
CA TYR A 70 0.63 10.53 3.01
C TYR A 70 -0.69 10.86 3.66
N GLU A 71 -0.71 11.78 4.53
CA GLU A 71 -1.97 12.11 5.17
C GLU A 71 -2.78 13.09 4.41
#